data_895ac965971850fb0cad1b5a2e7cc282
#
_entry.id   895ac965971850fb0cad1b5a2e7cc282
#
_cell.length_a   1.000
_cell.length_b   1.000
_cell.length_c   1.000
_cell.angle_alpha   90.00
_cell.angle_beta   90.00
_cell.angle_gamma   90.00
#
_symmetry.space_group_name_H-M   'P 1'
#
loop_
_entity.id
_entity.type
_entity.pdbx_description
1 polymer ?
#
loop_
_entity_poly.entity_id
_entity_poly.type
_entity_poly.pdbx_seq_one_letter_code
_entity_poly.pdbx_strand_id
1 'polypeptide(L)'
;TFNRDIPGELELNHDCVENISCTPEVEIRHCYFTRTSTRGTLMTTPRKVVIADNTYYKTGMSAILIEGDAEGWYESGPVNDVLIQNNIFIGCAYSGGPENAVIALHPSNMVVDAERPVHRNVRIIGNTFRTFGNPVLYAKSTKDLIFKKNHVECTSSDDFRQKPLFILNGCKGVVIRENKLEEVCDKKMEFRQ
;
A
#
# COMPACT_ATOMS: atom_id res chain seq x y z
N THR A 1 16.19 -29.17 -0.06
CA THR A 1 16.84 -29.54 1.22
C THR A 1 17.21 -28.26 1.94
N PHE A 2 16.80 -28.12 3.18
CA PHE A 2 17.19 -27.00 4.03
C PHE A 2 18.50 -27.37 4.75
N ASN A 3 19.37 -26.38 4.96
CA ASN A 3 20.64 -26.57 5.69
C ASN A 3 20.52 -26.32 7.20
N ARG A 4 19.31 -26.06 7.69
CA ARG A 4 18.94 -25.90 9.10
C ARG A 4 17.58 -26.53 9.32
N ASP A 5 17.31 -26.90 10.56
CA ASP A 5 15.99 -27.38 10.95
C ASP A 5 14.96 -26.29 10.73
N ILE A 6 13.79 -26.70 10.23
CA ILE A 6 12.62 -25.81 10.12
C ILE A 6 12.15 -25.53 11.54
N PRO A 7 11.91 -24.24 11.92
CA PRO A 7 11.38 -23.94 13.23
C PRO A 7 10.10 -24.72 13.53
N GLY A 8 10.02 -25.32 14.72
CA GLY A 8 8.86 -26.14 15.12
C GLY A 8 7.56 -25.36 15.32
N GLU A 9 7.61 -24.04 15.15
CA GLU A 9 6.48 -23.13 15.26
C GLU A 9 5.73 -22.98 13.92
N LEU A 10 6.24 -23.56 12.82
CA LEU A 10 5.59 -23.50 11.51
C LEU A 10 4.40 -24.45 11.44
N GLU A 11 3.27 -23.91 11.03
CA GLU A 11 2.03 -24.66 10.86
C GLU A 11 1.88 -25.13 9.41
N LEU A 12 1.65 -26.43 9.24
CA LEU A 12 1.39 -27.01 7.93
C LEU A 12 0.12 -26.42 7.30
N ASN A 13 0.20 -26.01 6.03
CA ASN A 13 -0.84 -25.34 5.25
C ASN A 13 -1.19 -23.90 5.70
N HIS A 14 -0.42 -23.33 6.63
CA HIS A 14 -0.60 -21.94 7.06
C HIS A 14 0.62 -21.08 6.75
N ASP A 15 1.80 -21.65 6.88
CA ASP A 15 3.05 -20.91 6.70
C ASP A 15 3.69 -21.20 5.35
N CYS A 16 4.34 -20.17 4.80
CA CYS A 16 5.05 -20.25 3.54
C CYS A 16 6.52 -19.94 3.71
N VAL A 17 7.36 -20.59 2.91
CA VAL A 17 8.80 -20.34 2.84
C VAL A 17 9.13 -19.68 1.50
N GLU A 18 9.70 -18.49 1.55
CA GLU A 18 10.13 -17.76 0.37
C GLU A 18 11.64 -17.84 0.18
N ASN A 19 12.08 -18.10 -1.06
CA ASN A 19 13.48 -17.96 -1.45
C ASN A 19 13.79 -16.52 -1.83
N ILE A 20 14.39 -15.76 -0.93
CA ILE A 20 14.72 -14.35 -1.14
C ILE A 20 16.09 -14.11 -1.79
N SER A 21 16.80 -15.15 -2.25
CA SER A 21 18.14 -14.99 -2.83
C SER A 21 18.14 -14.28 -4.19
N CYS A 22 17.05 -14.37 -4.94
CA CYS A 22 16.90 -13.75 -6.25
C CYS A 22 15.88 -12.57 -6.28
N THR A 23 15.41 -12.10 -5.14
CA THR A 23 14.50 -10.96 -5.08
C THR A 23 15.24 -9.65 -5.37
N PRO A 24 14.75 -8.79 -6.29
CA PRO A 24 15.44 -7.59 -6.70
C PRO A 24 15.20 -6.42 -5.75
N GLU A 25 16.14 -5.47 -5.71
CA GLU A 25 15.83 -4.09 -5.41
C GLU A 25 15.12 -3.46 -6.62
N VAL A 26 14.16 -2.57 -6.38
CA VAL A 26 13.34 -1.99 -7.44
C VAL A 26 13.37 -0.47 -7.37
N GLU A 27 13.60 0.15 -8.50
CA GLU A 27 13.49 1.60 -8.67
C GLU A 27 12.63 1.92 -9.90
N ILE A 28 11.54 2.67 -9.69
CA ILE A 28 10.60 3.11 -10.73
C ILE A 28 10.54 4.62 -10.68
N ARG A 29 11.03 5.30 -11.73
CA ARG A 29 11.05 6.76 -11.80
C ARG A 29 10.63 7.29 -13.16
N HIS A 30 10.07 8.50 -13.16
CA HIS A 30 9.75 9.28 -14.37
C HIS A 30 8.86 8.52 -15.36
N CYS A 31 8.01 7.61 -14.85
CA CYS A 31 7.09 6.81 -15.64
C CYS A 31 5.68 7.40 -15.64
N TYR A 32 4.95 7.14 -16.71
CA TYR A 32 3.55 7.50 -16.84
C TYR A 32 2.69 6.24 -16.99
N PHE A 33 1.93 5.91 -15.94
CA PHE A 33 1.00 4.79 -15.91
C PHE A 33 -0.40 5.31 -16.19
N THR A 34 -1.04 4.80 -17.22
CA THR A 34 -2.34 5.33 -17.63
C THR A 34 -3.34 4.26 -17.99
N ARG A 35 -4.57 4.42 -17.51
CA ARG A 35 -5.76 3.67 -17.91
C ARG A 35 -5.58 2.14 -17.83
N THR A 36 -4.85 1.66 -16.85
CA THR A 36 -4.77 0.24 -16.54
C THR A 36 -6.11 -0.20 -15.96
N SER A 37 -6.67 -1.31 -16.42
CA SER A 37 -7.92 -1.84 -15.87
C SER A 37 -7.78 -2.36 -14.43
N THR A 38 -6.57 -2.72 -14.03
CA THR A 38 -6.21 -3.21 -12.70
C THR A 38 -5.32 -2.19 -11.97
N ARG A 39 -4.34 -2.66 -11.18
CA ARG A 39 -3.34 -1.84 -10.49
C ARG A 39 -2.31 -1.22 -11.44
N GLY A 40 -1.77 -0.07 -11.05
CA GLY A 40 -0.67 0.57 -11.79
C GLY A 40 0.63 -0.18 -11.59
N THR A 41 1.03 -0.42 -10.35
CA THR A 41 2.19 -1.23 -9.98
C THR A 41 1.85 -2.17 -8.84
N LEU A 42 2.47 -3.35 -8.82
CA LEU A 42 2.41 -4.34 -7.75
C LEU A 42 3.82 -4.56 -7.19
N MET A 43 3.98 -4.44 -5.88
CA MET A 43 5.26 -4.61 -5.19
C MET A 43 5.17 -5.72 -4.16
N THR A 44 6.06 -6.69 -4.28
CA THR A 44 6.08 -7.88 -3.43
C THR A 44 7.50 -8.25 -2.93
N THR A 45 8.53 -7.47 -3.28
CA THR A 45 9.92 -7.78 -2.89
C THR A 45 10.25 -7.34 -1.47
N PRO A 46 10.98 -8.14 -0.68
CA PRO A 46 11.48 -7.75 0.64
C PRO A 46 12.70 -6.80 0.58
N ARG A 47 13.20 -6.50 -0.61
CA ARG A 47 14.32 -5.59 -0.84
C ARG A 47 13.84 -4.15 -0.89
N LYS A 48 14.80 -3.22 -0.98
CA LYS A 48 14.51 -1.80 -1.11
C LYS A 48 13.70 -1.51 -2.37
N VAL A 49 12.64 -0.72 -2.20
CA VAL A 49 11.78 -0.24 -3.29
C VAL A 49 11.74 1.28 -3.28
N VAL A 50 11.96 1.90 -4.44
CA VAL A 50 11.79 3.33 -4.65
C VAL A 50 10.82 3.55 -5.81
N ILE A 51 9.70 4.19 -5.54
CA ILE A 51 8.71 4.61 -6.55
C ILE A 51 8.62 6.12 -6.47
N ALA A 52 9.26 6.82 -7.39
CA ALA A 52 9.38 8.27 -7.29
C ALA A 52 9.19 8.99 -8.62
N ASP A 53 8.67 10.22 -8.55
CA ASP A 53 8.55 11.14 -9.68
C ASP A 53 7.71 10.57 -10.84
N ASN A 54 6.73 9.70 -10.54
CA ASN A 54 5.86 9.07 -11.53
C ASN A 54 4.47 9.74 -11.56
N THR A 55 3.77 9.57 -12.66
CA THR A 55 2.35 9.92 -12.79
C THR A 55 1.52 8.67 -13.00
N TYR A 56 0.48 8.52 -12.17
CA TYR A 56 -0.55 7.49 -12.28
C TYR A 56 -1.87 8.16 -12.65
N TYR A 57 -2.41 7.81 -13.79
CA TYR A 57 -3.64 8.41 -14.30
C TYR A 57 -4.71 7.37 -14.57
N LYS A 58 -5.82 7.42 -13.83
CA LYS A 58 -7.00 6.57 -14.01
C LYS A 58 -6.66 5.08 -14.05
N THR A 59 -6.02 4.57 -12.99
CA THR A 59 -5.92 3.13 -12.76
C THR A 59 -7.25 2.61 -12.21
N GLY A 60 -7.72 1.47 -12.70
CA GLY A 60 -9.00 0.88 -12.28
C GLY A 60 -8.97 0.48 -10.80
N MET A 61 -7.92 -0.22 -10.39
CA MET A 61 -7.62 -0.55 -9.00
C MET A 61 -6.56 0.41 -8.44
N SER A 62 -5.98 0.09 -7.29
CA SER A 62 -4.94 0.88 -6.64
C SER A 62 -3.82 1.27 -7.61
N ALA A 63 -3.37 2.51 -7.57
CA ALA A 63 -2.22 2.95 -8.34
C ALA A 63 -0.95 2.19 -7.93
N ILE A 64 -0.77 2.02 -6.61
CA ILE A 64 0.30 1.19 -6.04
C ILE A 64 -0.35 0.19 -5.09
N LEU A 65 -0.17 -1.09 -5.40
CA LEU A 65 -0.54 -2.20 -4.53
C LEU A 65 0.74 -2.83 -3.97
N ILE A 66 0.82 -2.92 -2.66
CA ILE A 66 1.84 -3.68 -1.94
C ILE A 66 1.12 -4.87 -1.32
N GLU A 67 1.44 -6.04 -1.80
CA GLU A 67 0.75 -7.28 -1.44
C GLU A 67 1.76 -8.35 -1.06
N GLY A 68 1.34 -9.30 -0.26
CA GLY A 68 2.01 -10.55 -0.04
C GLY A 68 0.93 -11.60 -0.10
N ASP A 69 0.87 -12.35 -1.18
CA ASP A 69 -0.18 -13.34 -1.43
C ASP A 69 0.38 -14.75 -1.35
N ALA A 70 0.26 -15.34 -0.19
CA ALA A 70 0.62 -16.74 0.04
C ALA A 70 -0.54 -17.71 -0.21
N GLU A 71 -1.75 -17.24 -0.50
CA GLU A 71 -2.94 -18.08 -0.61
C GLU A 71 -3.39 -18.34 -2.06
N GLY A 72 -3.21 -17.35 -2.94
CA GLY A 72 -3.73 -17.42 -4.31
C GLY A 72 -2.64 -17.54 -5.35
N TRP A 73 -1.87 -16.50 -5.51
CA TRP A 73 -0.84 -16.41 -6.56
C TRP A 73 0.55 -16.83 -6.10
N TYR A 74 0.74 -17.04 -4.81
CA TYR A 74 2.02 -17.35 -4.17
C TYR A 74 3.12 -16.31 -4.51
N GLU A 75 2.69 -15.07 -4.64
CA GLU A 75 3.57 -13.94 -4.85
C GLU A 75 4.20 -13.57 -3.52
N SER A 76 5.48 -13.45 -3.45
CA SER A 76 6.34 -13.00 -2.37
C SER A 76 5.69 -12.55 -1.04
N GLY A 77 6.47 -12.54 -0.02
CA GLY A 77 6.05 -12.22 1.35
C GLY A 77 6.12 -10.72 1.69
N PRO A 78 6.68 -10.38 2.85
CA PRO A 78 6.66 -9.03 3.38
C PRO A 78 7.57 -8.08 2.60
N VAL A 79 7.14 -6.82 2.46
CA VAL A 79 8.03 -5.74 2.05
C VAL A 79 8.69 -5.09 3.25
N ASN A 80 9.92 -4.58 3.04
CA ASN A 80 10.67 -3.85 4.05
C ASN A 80 11.54 -2.79 3.37
N ASP A 81 11.40 -1.51 3.72
CA ASP A 81 12.05 -0.36 3.10
C ASP A 81 11.46 0.04 1.74
N VAL A 82 10.26 0.62 1.79
CA VAL A 82 9.58 1.19 0.62
C VAL A 82 9.52 2.71 0.72
N LEU A 83 9.94 3.40 -0.34
CA LEU A 83 9.81 4.84 -0.51
C LEU A 83 8.92 5.16 -1.70
N ILE A 84 7.78 5.81 -1.45
CA ILE A 84 6.86 6.35 -2.45
C ILE A 84 6.94 7.87 -2.36
N GLN A 85 7.57 8.52 -3.35
CA GLN A 85 7.92 9.93 -3.22
C GLN A 85 7.61 10.73 -4.49
N ASN A 86 7.09 11.96 -4.32
CA ASN A 86 6.87 12.94 -5.38
C ASN A 86 6.05 12.42 -6.57
N ASN A 87 5.19 11.43 -6.37
CA ASN A 87 4.33 10.94 -7.42
C ASN A 87 3.04 11.76 -7.52
N ILE A 88 2.40 11.74 -8.68
CA ILE A 88 1.11 12.37 -8.93
C ILE A 88 0.10 11.26 -9.23
N PHE A 89 -0.96 11.19 -8.44
CA PHE A 89 -2.06 10.23 -8.59
C PHE A 89 -3.33 10.98 -8.98
N ILE A 90 -3.93 10.62 -10.12
CA ILE A 90 -5.11 11.32 -10.67
C ILE A 90 -6.21 10.31 -10.97
N GLY A 91 -7.32 10.37 -10.24
CA GLY A 91 -8.52 9.57 -10.47
C GLY A 91 -8.27 8.05 -10.44
N CYS A 92 -7.36 7.60 -9.59
CA CYS A 92 -7.00 6.19 -9.45
C CYS A 92 -7.97 5.44 -8.53
N ALA A 93 -8.01 4.10 -8.63
CA ALA A 93 -8.84 3.19 -7.84
C ALA A 93 -10.35 3.43 -8.02
N TYR A 94 -10.77 3.70 -9.24
CA TYR A 94 -12.18 4.04 -9.53
C TYR A 94 -13.09 2.82 -9.66
N SER A 95 -12.56 1.63 -9.92
CA SER A 95 -13.37 0.42 -10.21
C SER A 95 -13.20 -0.73 -9.22
N GLY A 96 -12.28 -0.64 -8.26
CA GLY A 96 -12.05 -1.73 -7.31
C GLY A 96 -10.69 -1.68 -6.62
N GLY A 97 -10.31 -2.82 -6.04
CA GLY A 97 -9.10 -2.99 -5.24
C GLY A 97 -9.37 -2.89 -3.73
N PRO A 98 -8.36 -3.12 -2.89
CA PRO A 98 -8.52 -3.06 -1.46
C PRO A 98 -9.05 -1.69 -1.01
N GLU A 99 -10.27 -1.66 -0.48
CA GLU A 99 -11.01 -0.48 -0.03
C GLU A 99 -11.14 0.65 -1.08
N ASN A 100 -10.83 0.41 -2.36
CA ASN A 100 -10.70 1.43 -3.40
C ASN A 100 -9.64 2.49 -3.06
N ALA A 101 -8.60 2.13 -2.34
CA ALA A 101 -7.54 3.04 -1.96
C ALA A 101 -6.54 3.29 -3.09
N VAL A 102 -6.05 4.53 -3.21
CA VAL A 102 -5.04 4.90 -4.22
C VAL A 102 -3.74 4.14 -4.00
N ILE A 103 -3.28 4.09 -2.74
CA ILE A 103 -2.18 3.22 -2.31
C ILE A 103 -2.75 2.21 -1.32
N ALA A 104 -2.51 0.93 -1.57
CA ALA A 104 -2.95 -0.14 -0.70
C ALA A 104 -1.78 -1.04 -0.29
N LEU A 105 -1.65 -1.26 1.04
CA LEU A 105 -0.81 -2.27 1.64
C LEU A 105 -1.75 -3.38 2.13
N HIS A 106 -1.81 -4.50 1.40
CA HIS A 106 -2.83 -5.51 1.58
C HIS A 106 -2.26 -6.93 1.55
N PRO A 107 -1.57 -7.35 2.61
CA PRO A 107 -1.12 -8.74 2.71
C PRO A 107 -2.31 -9.68 2.93
N SER A 108 -2.20 -10.92 2.44
CA SER A 108 -3.27 -11.93 2.49
C SER A 108 -3.54 -12.50 3.88
N ASN A 109 -2.67 -12.22 4.88
CA ASN A 109 -2.83 -12.79 6.22
C ASN A 109 -4.26 -12.62 6.78
N MET A 110 -4.86 -13.72 7.22
CA MET A 110 -6.22 -13.76 7.78
C MET A 110 -6.25 -13.15 9.18
N VAL A 111 -5.28 -13.51 10.02
CA VAL A 111 -5.16 -12.97 11.38
C VAL A 111 -4.31 -11.70 11.33
N VAL A 112 -4.88 -10.60 11.80
CA VAL A 112 -4.20 -9.32 11.91
C VAL A 112 -3.69 -9.15 13.33
N ASP A 113 -2.35 -9.10 13.46
CA ASP A 113 -1.67 -8.90 14.74
C ASP A 113 -0.71 -7.70 14.62
N ALA A 114 -1.02 -6.62 15.33
CA ALA A 114 -0.21 -5.40 15.31
C ALA A 114 1.20 -5.60 15.91
N GLU A 115 1.42 -6.62 16.71
CA GLU A 115 2.74 -6.94 17.27
C GLU A 115 3.61 -7.74 16.26
N ARG A 116 2.96 -8.46 15.34
CA ARG A 116 3.60 -9.26 14.29
C ARG A 116 3.18 -8.81 12.89
N PRO A 117 3.42 -7.54 12.53
CA PRO A 117 3.01 -7.00 11.24
C PRO A 117 3.77 -7.63 10.09
N VAL A 118 3.09 -7.79 8.95
CA VAL A 118 3.67 -8.34 7.72
C VAL A 118 4.60 -7.33 7.06
N HIS A 119 4.12 -6.12 6.80
CA HIS A 119 4.89 -5.08 6.11
C HIS A 119 5.57 -4.12 7.08
N ARG A 120 6.69 -3.52 6.67
CA ARG A 120 7.48 -2.61 7.53
C ARG A 120 8.11 -1.48 6.72
N ASN A 121 8.44 -0.37 7.44
CA ASN A 121 9.25 0.74 6.95
C ASN A 121 8.75 1.31 5.61
N VAL A 122 7.48 1.69 5.55
CA VAL A 122 6.87 2.29 4.36
C VAL A 122 6.77 3.80 4.52
N ARG A 123 7.32 4.54 3.57
CA ARG A 123 7.37 6.00 3.57
C ARG A 123 6.68 6.56 2.33
N ILE A 124 5.63 7.33 2.53
CA ILE A 124 4.83 7.98 1.50
C ILE A 124 4.98 9.48 1.69
N ILE A 125 5.80 10.13 0.85
CA ILE A 125 6.30 11.48 1.11
C ILE A 125 6.17 12.38 -0.12
N GLY A 126 5.60 13.58 0.05
CA GLY A 126 5.62 14.63 -0.97
C GLY A 126 4.80 14.31 -2.21
N ASN A 127 3.85 13.38 -2.15
CA ASN A 127 3.02 13.02 -3.28
C ASN A 127 1.80 13.94 -3.41
N THR A 128 1.26 14.05 -4.61
CA THR A 128 -0.01 14.74 -4.89
C THR A 128 -1.08 13.73 -5.26
N PHE A 129 -2.22 13.79 -4.58
CA PHE A 129 -3.39 12.94 -4.80
C PHE A 129 -4.56 13.81 -5.28
N ARG A 130 -5.07 13.55 -6.47
CA ARG A 130 -6.30 14.11 -7.01
C ARG A 130 -7.35 13.02 -7.05
N THR A 131 -8.20 12.98 -6.02
CA THR A 131 -9.16 11.90 -5.77
C THR A 131 -10.58 12.37 -6.00
N PHE A 132 -11.52 11.44 -6.00
CA PHE A 132 -12.96 11.69 -6.06
C PHE A 132 -13.67 11.30 -4.75
N GLY A 133 -12.98 11.39 -3.59
CA GLY A 133 -13.50 11.03 -2.26
C GLY A 133 -13.19 9.60 -1.83
N ASN A 134 -12.38 8.86 -2.58
CA ASN A 134 -11.90 7.54 -2.18
C ASN A 134 -10.64 7.64 -1.29
N PRO A 135 -10.33 6.60 -0.49
CA PRO A 135 -9.16 6.58 0.37
C PRO A 135 -7.86 6.80 -0.40
N VAL A 136 -6.98 7.63 0.16
CA VAL A 136 -5.61 7.77 -0.39
C VAL A 136 -4.71 6.64 0.07
N LEU A 137 -5.00 6.07 1.25
CA LEU A 137 -4.20 5.00 1.85
C LEU A 137 -5.09 3.99 2.57
N TYR A 138 -4.96 2.74 2.19
CA TYR A 138 -5.33 1.58 2.99
C TYR A 138 -4.06 0.86 3.42
N ALA A 139 -3.93 0.56 4.71
CA ALA A 139 -2.82 -0.23 5.21
C ALA A 139 -3.31 -1.29 6.19
N LYS A 140 -2.92 -2.54 5.92
CA LYS A 140 -3.18 -3.69 6.76
C LYS A 140 -1.86 -4.28 7.24
N SER A 141 -1.78 -4.66 8.50
CA SER A 141 -0.64 -5.38 9.08
C SER A 141 0.72 -4.74 8.75
N THR A 142 0.83 -3.42 9.01
CA THR A 142 2.02 -2.64 8.65
C THR A 142 2.59 -1.91 9.85
N LYS A 143 3.93 -1.98 10.01
CA LYS A 143 4.68 -1.27 11.06
C LYS A 143 5.57 -0.19 10.46
N ASP A 144 5.75 0.90 11.23
CA ASP A 144 6.62 2.04 10.88
C ASP A 144 6.23 2.65 9.53
N LEU A 145 4.96 3.09 9.44
CA LEU A 145 4.36 3.72 8.28
C LEU A 145 4.37 5.24 8.42
N ILE A 146 4.98 5.93 7.47
CA ILE A 146 5.06 7.39 7.44
C ILE A 146 4.31 7.94 6.23
N PHE A 147 3.32 8.79 6.46
CA PHE A 147 2.62 9.56 5.44
C PHE A 147 2.76 11.06 5.72
N LYS A 148 3.65 11.75 5.00
CA LYS A 148 3.96 13.15 5.30
C LYS A 148 4.22 14.01 4.07
N LYS A 149 3.97 15.34 4.23
CA LYS A 149 4.20 16.35 3.18
C LYS A 149 3.48 16.05 1.87
N ASN A 150 2.38 15.29 1.93
CA ASN A 150 1.58 15.00 0.77
C ASN A 150 0.48 16.07 0.61
N HIS A 151 0.02 16.27 -0.61
CA HIS A 151 -1.09 17.13 -0.94
C HIS A 151 -2.26 16.28 -1.45
N VAL A 152 -3.43 16.43 -0.86
CA VAL A 152 -4.65 15.71 -1.22
C VAL A 152 -5.71 16.71 -1.67
N GLU A 153 -6.11 16.61 -2.93
CA GLU A 153 -7.16 17.38 -3.57
C GLU A 153 -8.36 16.47 -3.85
N CYS A 154 -9.55 16.87 -3.42
CA CYS A 154 -10.79 16.17 -3.74
C CYS A 154 -11.44 16.84 -4.95
N THR A 155 -11.62 16.12 -6.05
CA THR A 155 -12.09 16.67 -7.33
C THR A 155 -13.59 16.50 -7.55
N SER A 156 -14.30 15.81 -6.66
CA SER A 156 -15.75 15.59 -6.72
C SER A 156 -16.33 15.48 -5.32
N SER A 157 -17.56 15.96 -5.18
CA SER A 157 -18.33 15.94 -3.93
C SER A 157 -19.43 14.86 -3.92
N ASP A 158 -19.32 13.83 -4.75
CA ASP A 158 -20.35 12.78 -4.83
C ASP A 158 -20.42 12.00 -3.51
N ASP A 159 -21.44 12.26 -2.71
CA ASP A 159 -21.62 11.81 -1.33
C ASP A 159 -21.56 10.28 -1.14
N PHE A 160 -21.95 9.50 -2.12
CA PHE A 160 -22.01 8.03 -1.98
C PHE A 160 -20.65 7.32 -2.12
N ARG A 161 -19.57 8.04 -2.38
CA ARG A 161 -18.20 7.50 -2.43
C ARG A 161 -17.28 8.06 -1.36
N GLN A 162 -17.81 8.90 -0.47
CA GLN A 162 -17.02 9.46 0.61
C GLN A 162 -16.65 8.37 1.61
N LYS A 163 -15.40 7.95 1.54
CA LYS A 163 -14.77 7.05 2.50
C LYS A 163 -13.71 7.81 3.31
N PRO A 164 -13.31 7.29 4.47
CA PRO A 164 -12.18 7.85 5.20
C PRO A 164 -10.94 7.94 4.32
N LEU A 165 -10.19 9.03 4.39
CA LEU A 165 -8.95 9.19 3.61
C LEU A 165 -7.90 8.13 3.95
N PHE A 166 -7.90 7.69 5.21
CA PHE A 166 -6.95 6.72 5.74
C PHE A 166 -7.72 5.58 6.41
N ILE A 167 -7.47 4.35 6.00
CA ILE A 167 -8.02 3.14 6.63
C ILE A 167 -6.83 2.30 7.09
N LEU A 168 -6.72 2.12 8.41
CA LEU A 168 -5.60 1.44 9.05
C LEU A 168 -6.10 0.21 9.81
N ASN A 169 -5.58 -0.97 9.47
CA ASN A 169 -6.00 -2.23 10.05
C ASN A 169 -4.79 -2.97 10.64
N GLY A 170 -4.71 -3.10 11.96
CA GLY A 170 -3.61 -3.76 12.67
C GLY A 170 -2.24 -3.14 12.36
N CYS A 171 -2.17 -1.80 12.31
CA CYS A 171 -0.94 -1.08 12.05
C CYS A 171 -0.32 -0.55 13.35
N LYS A 172 1.03 -0.46 13.40
CA LYS A 172 1.79 0.06 14.54
C LYS A 172 2.84 1.06 14.08
N GLY A 173 3.08 2.11 14.88
CA GLY A 173 4.10 3.11 14.55
C GLY A 173 3.73 3.97 13.32
N VAL A 174 2.44 4.33 13.19
CA VAL A 174 1.95 5.15 12.08
C VAL A 174 2.13 6.63 12.38
N VAL A 175 2.72 7.36 11.44
CA VAL A 175 2.93 8.81 11.51
C VAL A 175 2.29 9.49 10.30
N ILE A 176 1.21 10.25 10.53
CA ILE A 176 0.53 11.06 9.50
C ILE A 176 0.65 12.53 9.91
N ARG A 177 1.47 13.30 9.20
CA ARG A 177 1.73 14.70 9.56
C ARG A 177 2.17 15.58 8.38
N GLU A 178 2.07 16.88 8.56
CA GLU A 178 2.55 17.88 7.60
C GLU A 178 1.90 17.74 6.21
N ASN A 179 0.68 17.19 6.13
CA ASN A 179 -0.02 17.03 4.87
C ASN A 179 -0.97 18.20 4.62
N LYS A 180 -1.07 18.64 3.37
CA LYS A 180 -2.09 19.59 2.94
C LYS A 180 -3.31 18.82 2.47
N LEU A 181 -4.44 18.98 3.16
CA LEU A 181 -5.72 18.37 2.82
C LEU A 181 -6.68 19.48 2.42
N GLU A 182 -7.26 19.40 1.24
CA GLU A 182 -8.29 20.35 0.78
C GLU A 182 -9.56 20.20 1.63
N GLU A 183 -10.32 21.29 1.79
CA GLU A 183 -11.47 21.34 2.71
C GLU A 183 -12.59 20.36 2.37
N VAL A 184 -12.73 20.00 1.11
CA VAL A 184 -13.79 19.09 0.61
C VAL A 184 -13.48 17.62 0.92
N CYS A 185 -12.25 17.27 1.28
CA CYS A 185 -11.88 15.89 1.61
C CYS A 185 -12.39 15.51 3.00
N ASP A 186 -13.01 14.34 3.12
CA ASP A 186 -13.30 13.75 4.44
C ASP A 186 -11.99 13.43 5.16
N LYS A 187 -11.68 14.19 6.21
CA LYS A 187 -10.43 14.06 6.98
C LYS A 187 -10.43 12.87 7.94
N LYS A 188 -11.44 12.01 7.89
CA LYS A 188 -11.55 10.89 8.82
C LYS A 188 -10.45 9.86 8.59
N MET A 189 -9.98 9.35 9.72
CA MET A 189 -9.17 8.14 9.80
C MET A 189 -10.01 7.03 10.39
N GLU A 190 -9.96 5.85 9.80
CA GLU A 190 -10.58 4.64 10.32
C GLU A 190 -9.50 3.68 10.80
N PHE A 191 -9.60 3.29 12.07
CA PHE A 191 -8.73 2.27 12.67
C PHE A 191 -9.54 0.98 12.84
N ARG A 192 -9.04 -0.10 12.26
CA ARG A 192 -9.55 -1.46 12.46
C ARG A 192 -8.55 -2.27 13.30
N GLN A 193 -9.06 -3.06 14.20
CA GLN A 193 -8.27 -3.97 15.04
C GLN A 193 -8.40 -5.40 14.55
#